data_00b16577e3a623c5729c11a503d6f740
#
_entry.id   00b16577e3a623c5729c11a503d6f740
#
_cell.length_a   1.000
_cell.length_b   1.000
_cell.length_c   1.000
_cell.angle_alpha   90.00
_cell.angle_beta   90.00
_cell.angle_gamma   90.00
#
_symmetry.space_group_name_H-M   'P 1'
#
loop_
_entity.id
_entity.type
_entity.pdbx_description
1 polymer ?
#
loop_
_entity_poly.entity_id
_entity_poly.type
_entity_poly.pdbx_seq_one_letter_code
_entity_poly.pdbx_strand_id
1 'polypeptide(L)'
;MDNKNFYTWFNEIKKELGIRSASFTKIFEYLDSLPDPIIIVETGCLRKQGNFIGDGQSTLLFDKYTLSRGNGSKVYTVDINPEAIKICKEVVSENVECFIGDSVNYLSNLSKKFKIDKTKVSFFFSRFFRCKLEIS
;
A
#
# COMPACT_ATOMS: atom_id res chain seq x y z
N MET A 1 2.53 14.50 12.51
CA MET A 1 1.62 13.36 12.78
C MET A 1 2.36 12.28 13.54
N ASP A 2 1.75 11.79 14.59
CA ASP A 2 2.33 10.77 15.44
C ASP A 2 2.01 9.37 14.90
N ASN A 3 3.04 8.60 14.54
CA ASN A 3 2.88 7.26 13.99
C ASN A 3 2.86 6.17 15.09
N LYS A 4 2.79 6.58 16.35
CA LYS A 4 2.84 5.65 17.47
C LYS A 4 1.76 4.57 17.39
N ASN A 5 0.53 4.94 17.03
CA ASN A 5 -0.58 4.00 16.94
C ASN A 5 -0.36 2.96 15.84
N PHE A 6 0.21 3.40 14.71
CA PHE A 6 0.55 2.48 13.62
C PHE A 6 1.57 1.44 14.10
N TYR A 7 2.65 1.88 14.73
CA TYR A 7 3.72 0.96 15.15
C TYR A 7 3.28 0.03 16.27
N THR A 8 2.39 0.47 17.15
CA THR A 8 1.80 -0.42 18.16
C THR A 8 1.10 -1.59 17.48
N TRP A 9 0.25 -1.29 16.50
CA TRP A 9 -0.46 -2.31 15.73
C TRP A 9 0.51 -3.15 14.89
N PHE A 10 1.42 -2.51 14.18
CA PHE A 10 2.38 -3.20 13.31
C PHE A 10 3.25 -4.18 14.10
N ASN A 11 3.73 -3.79 15.26
CA ASN A 11 4.55 -4.66 16.10
C ASN A 11 3.78 -5.89 16.57
N GLU A 12 2.47 -5.80 16.73
CA GLU A 12 1.65 -6.95 17.09
C GLU A 12 1.51 -7.95 15.95
N ILE A 13 1.39 -7.46 14.72
CA ILE A 13 1.10 -8.34 13.57
C ILE A 13 2.35 -8.74 12.78
N LYS A 14 3.47 -8.08 12.97
CA LYS A 14 4.63 -8.33 12.11
C LYS A 14 5.19 -9.73 12.21
N LYS A 15 4.99 -10.42 13.33
CA LYS A 15 5.38 -11.83 13.46
C LYS A 15 4.60 -12.73 12.51
N GLU A 16 3.38 -12.32 12.12
CA GLU A 16 2.56 -13.05 11.18
C GLU A 16 3.00 -12.84 9.73
N LEU A 17 3.80 -11.81 9.47
CA LEU A 17 4.35 -11.56 8.15
C LEU A 17 5.51 -12.49 7.80
N GLY A 18 6.06 -13.19 8.79
CA GLY A 18 7.19 -14.10 8.58
C GLY A 18 8.41 -13.36 8.08
N ILE A 19 9.04 -13.89 7.04
CA ILE A 19 10.27 -13.30 6.48
C ILE A 19 10.04 -11.90 5.90
N ARG A 20 8.80 -11.54 5.61
CA ARG A 20 8.49 -10.22 5.04
C ARG A 20 8.46 -9.11 6.08
N SER A 21 8.47 -9.44 7.35
CA SER A 21 8.45 -8.42 8.40
C SER A 21 9.65 -7.46 8.30
N ALA A 22 10.82 -7.99 7.97
CA ALA A 22 12.03 -7.17 7.81
C ALA A 22 11.88 -6.20 6.63
N SER A 23 11.34 -6.66 5.50
CA SER A 23 11.13 -5.81 4.33
C SER A 23 10.14 -4.69 4.62
N PHE A 24 9.02 -4.99 5.25
CA PHE A 24 8.03 -3.95 5.59
C PHE A 24 8.57 -2.98 6.64
N THR A 25 9.34 -3.46 7.60
CA THR A 25 9.99 -2.57 8.56
C THR A 25 10.86 -1.53 7.85
N LYS A 26 11.66 -1.96 6.88
CA LYS A 26 12.51 -1.05 6.10
C LYS A 26 11.68 -0.08 5.26
N ILE A 27 10.57 -0.54 4.68
CA ILE A 27 9.68 0.31 3.90
C ILE A 27 9.14 1.44 4.78
N PHE A 28 8.64 1.12 5.96
CA PHE A 28 8.08 2.13 6.85
C PHE A 28 9.14 3.07 7.43
N GLU A 29 10.33 2.57 7.70
CA GLU A 29 11.44 3.43 8.10
C GLU A 29 11.78 4.44 6.99
N TYR A 30 11.81 3.98 5.75
CA TYR A 30 12.02 4.85 4.61
C TYR A 30 10.92 5.90 4.49
N LEU A 31 9.66 5.48 4.56
CA LEU A 31 8.53 6.40 4.47
C LEU A 31 8.52 7.43 5.60
N ASP A 32 8.98 7.03 6.80
CA ASP A 32 9.10 7.95 7.93
C ASP A 32 10.06 9.10 7.65
N SER A 33 11.03 8.88 6.76
CA SER A 33 12.01 9.90 6.39
C SER A 33 11.46 10.91 5.38
N LEU A 34 10.30 10.64 4.79
CA LEU A 34 9.72 11.46 3.73
C LEU A 34 8.71 12.46 4.30
N PRO A 35 8.55 13.62 3.63
CA PRO A 35 7.54 14.60 4.06
C PRO A 35 6.13 14.17 3.69
N ASP A 36 5.15 14.70 4.40
CA ASP A 36 3.75 14.54 4.05
C ASP A 36 3.40 15.34 2.79
N PRO A 37 2.40 14.91 2.02
CA PRO A 37 1.66 13.66 2.18
C PRO A 37 2.43 12.46 1.65
N ILE A 38 2.17 11.28 2.23
CA ILE A 38 2.71 10.03 1.73
C ILE A 38 1.71 9.45 0.74
N ILE A 39 2.13 9.31 -0.50
CA ILE A 39 1.30 8.75 -1.57
C ILE A 39 1.92 7.42 -2.00
N ILE A 40 1.19 6.35 -1.82
CA ILE A 40 1.64 5.00 -2.16
C ILE A 40 0.80 4.48 -3.33
N VAL A 41 1.47 3.96 -4.34
CA VAL A 41 0.83 3.30 -5.48
C VAL A 41 1.19 1.83 -5.45
N GLU A 42 0.18 0.97 -5.44
CA GLU A 42 0.35 -0.47 -5.34
C GLU A 42 -0.27 -1.16 -6.55
N THR A 43 0.41 -2.21 -7.05
CA THR A 43 -0.18 -3.10 -8.06
C THR A 43 -0.36 -4.47 -7.43
N GLY A 44 -1.56 -5.04 -7.54
CA GLY A 44 -1.93 -6.29 -6.88
C GLY A 44 -2.37 -6.04 -5.44
N CYS A 45 -3.67 -5.93 -5.24
CA CYS A 45 -4.20 -5.62 -3.91
C CYS A 45 -4.37 -6.87 -3.04
N LEU A 46 -4.82 -6.63 -1.82
CA LEU A 46 -5.17 -7.67 -0.86
C LEU A 46 -6.22 -8.61 -1.45
N ARG A 47 -5.93 -9.91 -1.45
CA ARG A 47 -6.82 -10.91 -2.05
C ARG A 47 -7.56 -11.77 -1.04
N LYS A 48 -7.01 -11.91 0.16
CA LYS A 48 -7.61 -12.77 1.18
C LYS A 48 -7.41 -12.13 2.54
N GLN A 49 -8.51 -11.86 3.20
CA GLN A 49 -8.51 -11.24 4.52
C GLN A 49 -7.76 -12.11 5.53
N GLY A 50 -6.87 -11.48 6.30
CA GLY A 50 -6.16 -12.16 7.38
C GLY A 50 -4.97 -13.02 6.98
N ASN A 51 -4.66 -13.11 5.68
CA ASN A 51 -3.55 -13.96 5.22
C ASN A 51 -2.24 -13.16 5.16
N PHE A 52 -1.63 -12.91 6.31
CA PHE A 52 -0.41 -12.12 6.40
C PHE A 52 0.83 -12.84 5.88
N ILE A 53 0.81 -14.17 5.85
CA ILE A 53 1.94 -14.95 5.38
C ILE A 53 1.88 -15.15 3.86
N GLY A 54 0.73 -15.56 3.34
CA GLY A 54 0.57 -15.91 1.93
C GLY A 54 0.55 -14.70 1.00
N ASP A 55 -0.45 -13.84 1.17
CA ASP A 55 -0.67 -12.69 0.28
C ASP A 55 -0.01 -11.41 0.75
N GLY A 56 0.50 -11.39 1.95
CA GLY A 56 1.26 -10.25 2.45
C GLY A 56 0.46 -9.09 3.00
N GLN A 57 -0.80 -8.97 2.67
CA GLN A 57 -1.67 -7.92 3.21
C GLN A 57 -1.08 -6.51 3.06
N SER A 58 -0.27 -6.27 2.02
CA SER A 58 0.42 -5.00 1.84
C SER A 58 -0.56 -3.82 1.81
N THR A 59 -1.71 -4.00 1.15
CA THR A 59 -2.71 -2.94 1.05
C THR A 59 -3.20 -2.50 2.43
N LEU A 60 -3.45 -3.45 3.32
CA LEU A 60 -3.90 -3.14 4.68
C LEU A 60 -2.79 -2.43 5.47
N LEU A 61 -1.56 -2.89 5.33
CA LEU A 61 -0.42 -2.27 6.00
C LEU A 61 -0.27 -0.81 5.56
N PHE A 62 -0.34 -0.55 4.26
CA PHE A 62 -0.23 0.80 3.71
C PHE A 62 -1.42 1.67 4.11
N ASP A 63 -2.62 1.09 4.16
CA ASP A 63 -3.80 1.81 4.64
C ASP A 63 -3.60 2.30 6.07
N LYS A 64 -3.23 1.40 6.96
CA LYS A 64 -3.00 1.76 8.37
C LYS A 64 -1.90 2.81 8.50
N TYR A 65 -0.82 2.67 7.73
CA TYR A 65 0.27 3.62 7.78
C TYR A 65 -0.15 5.02 7.31
N THR A 66 -0.81 5.11 6.16
CA THR A 66 -1.22 6.40 5.62
C THR A 66 -2.29 7.07 6.46
N LEU A 67 -3.18 6.30 7.07
CA LEU A 67 -4.15 6.85 8.03
C LEU A 67 -3.44 7.48 9.23
N SER A 68 -2.40 6.81 9.72
CA SER A 68 -1.61 7.30 10.84
C SER A 68 -0.88 8.60 10.49
N ARG A 69 -0.32 8.68 9.28
CA ARG A 69 0.38 9.89 8.81
C ARG A 69 -0.59 11.04 8.62
N GLY A 70 -1.77 10.77 8.07
CA GLY A 70 -2.73 11.83 7.78
C GLY A 70 -2.21 12.84 6.76
N ASN A 71 -2.65 14.08 6.87
CA ASN A 71 -2.19 15.21 6.06
C ASN A 71 -2.29 14.97 4.54
N GLY A 72 -3.36 14.28 4.10
CA GLY A 72 -3.57 13.98 2.69
C GLY A 72 -2.87 12.72 2.21
N SER A 73 -2.24 11.98 3.08
CA SER A 73 -1.60 10.71 2.71
C SER A 73 -2.63 9.69 2.25
N LYS A 74 -2.29 8.92 1.21
CA LYS A 74 -3.27 8.08 0.53
C LYS A 74 -2.62 6.89 -0.14
N VAL A 75 -3.43 5.85 -0.39
CA VAL A 75 -3.00 4.65 -1.13
C VAL A 75 -3.88 4.51 -2.38
N TYR A 76 -3.24 4.20 -3.50
CA TYR A 76 -3.91 3.85 -4.74
C TYR A 76 -3.50 2.43 -5.10
N THR A 77 -4.46 1.54 -5.31
CA THR A 77 -4.16 0.15 -5.65
C THR A 77 -4.97 -0.31 -6.85
N VAL A 78 -4.38 -1.19 -7.64
CA VAL A 78 -5.03 -1.74 -8.83
C VAL A 78 -4.86 -3.26 -8.85
N ASP A 79 -5.88 -3.95 -9.30
CA ASP A 79 -5.81 -5.38 -9.56
C ASP A 79 -6.72 -5.69 -10.76
N ILE A 80 -6.31 -6.65 -11.57
CA ILE A 80 -7.10 -7.08 -12.71
C ILE A 80 -8.30 -7.93 -12.28
N ASN A 81 -8.24 -8.52 -11.10
CA ASN A 81 -9.28 -9.41 -10.58
C ASN A 81 -10.34 -8.62 -9.82
N PRO A 82 -11.59 -8.55 -10.32
CA PRO A 82 -12.65 -7.83 -9.61
C PRO A 82 -12.95 -8.37 -8.22
N GLU A 83 -12.79 -9.68 -8.00
CA GLU A 83 -13.01 -10.27 -6.68
C GLU A 83 -11.97 -9.79 -5.67
N ALA A 84 -10.72 -9.66 -6.12
CA ALA A 84 -9.66 -9.13 -5.25
C ALA A 84 -9.98 -7.69 -4.83
N ILE A 85 -10.45 -6.88 -5.77
CA ILE A 85 -10.84 -5.50 -5.48
C ILE A 85 -12.02 -5.46 -4.49
N LYS A 86 -13.00 -6.34 -4.67
CA LYS A 86 -14.14 -6.42 -3.77
C LYS A 86 -13.70 -6.75 -2.34
N ILE A 87 -12.85 -7.75 -2.19
CA ILE A 87 -12.32 -8.15 -0.88
C ILE A 87 -11.51 -7.01 -0.27
N CYS A 88 -10.69 -6.37 -1.08
CA CYS A 88 -9.86 -5.26 -0.63
C CYS A 88 -10.73 -4.13 -0.06
N LYS A 89 -11.78 -3.74 -0.78
CA LYS A 89 -12.68 -2.67 -0.34
C LYS A 89 -13.39 -2.98 0.97
N GLU A 90 -13.63 -4.25 1.26
CA GLU A 90 -14.26 -4.65 2.50
C GLU A 90 -13.32 -4.55 3.71
N VAL A 91 -12.02 -4.62 3.46
CA VAL A 91 -11.01 -4.69 4.53
C VAL A 91 -10.37 -3.35 4.83
N VAL A 92 -10.16 -2.51 3.80
CA VAL A 92 -9.44 -1.25 3.95
C VAL A 92 -10.41 -0.07 4.13
N SER A 93 -9.85 1.06 4.57
CA SER A 93 -10.62 2.28 4.76
C SER A 93 -10.82 3.03 3.43
N GLU A 94 -11.58 4.10 3.48
CA GLU A 94 -11.79 4.98 2.33
C GLU A 94 -10.51 5.70 1.89
N ASN A 95 -9.46 5.62 2.69
CA ASN A 95 -8.17 6.21 2.36
C ASN A 95 -7.47 5.46 1.22
N VAL A 96 -7.93 4.27 0.88
CA VAL A 96 -7.41 3.48 -0.22
C VAL A 96 -8.38 3.58 -1.40
N GLU A 97 -7.88 4.07 -2.54
CA GLU A 97 -8.66 4.06 -3.78
C GLU A 97 -8.29 2.81 -4.57
N CYS A 98 -9.28 2.00 -4.87
CA CYS A 98 -9.11 0.71 -5.54
C CYS A 98 -9.60 0.80 -6.99
N PHE A 99 -8.79 0.31 -7.92
CA PHE A 99 -9.11 0.31 -9.34
C PHE A 99 -9.02 -1.11 -9.91
N ILE A 100 -9.96 -1.44 -10.81
CA ILE A 100 -9.92 -2.71 -11.54
C ILE A 100 -9.25 -2.43 -12.87
N GLY A 101 -8.20 -3.17 -13.19
CA GLY A 101 -7.54 -3.01 -14.48
C GLY A 101 -6.16 -3.63 -14.52
N ASP A 102 -5.55 -3.51 -15.70
CA ASP A 102 -4.19 -3.97 -15.96
C ASP A 102 -3.19 -3.02 -15.31
N SER A 103 -2.26 -3.57 -14.54
CA SER A 103 -1.26 -2.78 -13.84
C SER A 103 -0.39 -1.94 -14.78
N VAL A 104 -0.03 -2.48 -15.94
CA VAL A 104 0.78 -1.74 -16.92
C VAL A 104 0.02 -0.53 -17.44
N ASN A 105 -1.23 -0.74 -17.82
CA ASN A 105 -2.09 0.34 -18.29
C ASN A 105 -2.36 1.38 -17.20
N TYR A 106 -2.56 0.92 -15.97
CA TYR A 106 -2.75 1.78 -14.82
C TYR A 106 -1.56 2.69 -14.59
N LEU A 107 -0.35 2.10 -14.52
CA LEU A 107 0.89 2.87 -14.29
C LEU A 107 1.16 3.86 -15.43
N SER A 108 0.87 3.47 -16.67
CA SER A 108 1.07 4.34 -17.83
C SER A 108 0.13 5.53 -17.87
N ASN A 109 -1.01 5.43 -17.21
CA ASN A 109 -2.06 6.45 -17.28
C ASN A 109 -2.39 7.10 -15.93
N LEU A 110 -1.46 7.04 -14.97
CA LEU A 110 -1.70 7.57 -13.63
C LEU A 110 -2.20 9.01 -13.63
N SER A 111 -1.51 9.90 -14.35
CA SER A 111 -1.88 11.31 -14.31
C SER A 111 -3.09 11.64 -15.19
N LYS A 112 -3.27 10.92 -16.30
CA LYS A 112 -4.36 11.21 -17.24
C LYS A 112 -5.70 10.61 -16.79
N LYS A 113 -5.71 9.31 -16.58
CA LYS A 113 -6.94 8.56 -16.35
C LYS A 113 -7.33 8.52 -14.88
N PHE A 114 -6.37 8.41 -13.99
CA PHE A 114 -6.61 8.23 -12.56
C PHE A 114 -6.30 9.47 -11.74
N LYS A 115 -5.84 10.54 -12.39
CA LYS A 115 -5.56 11.84 -11.75
C LYS A 115 -4.55 11.76 -10.62
N ILE A 116 -3.56 10.88 -10.76
CA ILE A 116 -2.48 10.74 -9.80
C ILE A 116 -1.24 11.43 -10.38
N ASP A 117 -0.70 12.39 -9.65
CA ASP A 117 0.53 13.08 -10.07
C ASP A 117 1.74 12.22 -9.71
N LYS A 118 2.39 11.66 -10.74
CA LYS A 118 3.55 10.79 -10.57
C LYS A 118 4.69 11.43 -9.78
N THR A 119 4.84 12.76 -9.91
CA THR A 119 5.92 13.46 -9.23
C THR A 119 5.73 13.53 -7.72
N LYS A 120 4.51 13.27 -7.26
CA LYS A 120 4.16 13.31 -5.84
C LYS A 120 4.06 11.94 -5.21
N VAL A 121 4.27 10.87 -5.97
CA VAL A 121 4.23 9.52 -5.43
C VAL A 121 5.46 9.28 -4.58
N SER A 122 5.24 8.87 -3.34
CA SER A 122 6.32 8.59 -2.38
C SER A 122 6.92 7.21 -2.57
N PHE A 123 6.10 6.24 -2.99
CA PHE A 123 6.52 4.85 -3.03
C PHE A 123 5.65 4.04 -3.98
N PHE A 124 6.30 3.25 -4.84
CA PHE A 124 5.63 2.27 -5.69
C PHE A 124 5.89 0.87 -5.16
N PHE A 125 4.84 0.07 -5.00
CA PHE A 125 4.96 -1.30 -4.53
C PHE A 125 4.23 -2.23 -5.49
N SER A 126 4.93 -3.27 -5.97
CA SER A 126 4.31 -4.28 -6.82
C SER A 126 4.48 -5.66 -6.19
N ARG A 127 3.36 -6.32 -5.90
CA ARG A 127 3.42 -7.67 -5.35
C ARG A 127 4.00 -8.69 -6.34
N PHE A 128 3.95 -8.35 -7.63
CA PHE A 128 4.49 -9.25 -8.67
C PHE A 128 6.01 -9.23 -8.75
N PHE A 129 6.64 -8.19 -8.22
CA PHE A 129 8.09 -8.05 -8.21
C PHE A 129 8.69 -8.23 -6.83
N ARG A 130 8.02 -8.90 -5.95
CA ARG A 130 8.41 -9.26 -4.58
C ARG A 130 9.62 -8.50 -4.02
N CYS A 131 9.41 -7.73 -2.98
CA CYS A 131 10.46 -7.04 -2.24
C CYS A 131 11.30 -6.06 -3.08
N LYS A 132 10.89 -5.76 -4.29
CA LYS A 132 11.56 -4.76 -5.09
C LYS A 132 11.02 -3.39 -4.74
N LEU A 133 11.88 -2.54 -4.25
CA LEU A 133 11.52 -1.17 -3.92
C LEU A 133 11.76 -0.28 -5.12
N GLU A 134 10.73 0.41 -5.58
CA GLU A 134 10.86 1.43 -6.60
C GLU A 134 10.56 2.77 -5.96
N ILE A 135 11.55 3.63 -5.94
CA ILE A 135 11.47 4.93 -5.31
C ILE A 135 11.26 5.97 -6.39
N SER A 136 10.20 6.73 -6.28
CA SER A 136 9.93 7.82 -7.21
C SER A 136 10.59 9.12 -6.76
#